data_7ba10d43c4e709c457a596dc3f90a33e
#
_entry.id   7ba10d43c4e709c457a596dc3f90a33e
#
_cell.length_a   1.000
_cell.length_b   1.000
_cell.length_c   1.000
_cell.angle_alpha   90.00
_cell.angle_beta   90.00
_cell.angle_gamma   90.00
#
_symmetry.space_group_name_H-M   'P 1'
#
loop_
_entity.id
_entity.type
_entity.pdbx_description
1 polymer ?
#
loop_
_entity_poly.entity_id
_entity_poly.type
_entity_poly.pdbx_seq_one_letter_code
_entity_poly.pdbx_strand_id
1 'polypeptide(L)'
;MRILVVEDSRAMRMIIVRTLRQAGFGGHEVLEVAGGREALALVTAEQIDLILSDWNMPGMTGIDLLDTLRSRGDATPFCFVTSEGSDEVREQADAAGALGLIAKPFTVEAFLDVISPVVTS
;
A
#
# COMPACT_ATOMS: atom_id res chain seq x y z
N MET A 1 14.59 3.71 -1.13
CA MET A 1 13.68 3.12 -0.13
C MET A 1 13.02 1.86 -0.70
N ARG A 2 12.45 1.06 0.17
CA ARG A 2 11.75 -0.17 -0.23
C ARG A 2 10.25 0.04 -0.15
N ILE A 3 9.56 -0.22 -1.25
CA ILE A 3 8.10 -0.09 -1.35
C ILE A 3 7.52 -1.49 -1.51
N LEU A 4 6.60 -1.86 -0.62
CA LEU A 4 5.93 -3.16 -0.68
C LEU A 4 4.53 -3.00 -1.29
N VAL A 5 4.25 -3.75 -2.34
CA VAL A 5 2.93 -3.78 -2.99
C VAL A 5 2.24 -5.09 -2.58
N VAL A 6 1.09 -4.96 -1.92
CA VAL A 6 0.28 -6.07 -1.43
C VAL A 6 -1.02 -6.10 -2.22
N GLU A 7 -1.13 -7.04 -3.13
CA GLU A 7 -2.27 -7.14 -4.05
C GLU A 7 -2.36 -8.57 -4.58
N ASP A 8 -3.52 -9.19 -4.46
CA ASP A 8 -3.69 -10.59 -4.87
C ASP A 8 -3.74 -10.77 -6.39
N SER A 9 -4.12 -9.75 -7.15
CA SER A 9 -4.13 -9.79 -8.60
C SER A 9 -2.75 -9.48 -9.18
N ARG A 10 -2.15 -10.44 -9.87
CA ARG A 10 -0.86 -10.24 -10.52
C ARG A 10 -0.91 -9.11 -11.55
N ALA A 11 -2.00 -9.07 -12.34
CA ALA A 11 -2.17 -8.02 -13.35
C ALA A 11 -2.23 -6.63 -12.69
N MET A 12 -2.93 -6.52 -11.57
CA MET A 12 -3.02 -5.25 -10.85
C MET A 12 -1.68 -4.86 -10.23
N ARG A 13 -0.91 -5.83 -9.69
CA ARG A 13 0.44 -5.54 -9.18
C ARG A 13 1.31 -4.93 -10.29
N MET A 14 1.24 -5.49 -11.49
CA MET A 14 2.00 -4.97 -12.63
C MET A 14 1.61 -3.53 -12.96
N ILE A 15 0.32 -3.23 -12.91
CA ILE A 15 -0.19 -1.88 -13.17
C ILE A 15 0.30 -0.90 -12.10
N ILE A 16 0.25 -1.29 -10.84
CA ILE A 16 0.73 -0.45 -9.72
C ILE A 16 2.24 -0.17 -9.89
N VAL A 17 3.02 -1.19 -10.16
CA VAL A 17 4.48 -1.03 -10.35
C VAL A 17 4.78 -0.08 -11.53
N ARG A 18 4.05 -0.25 -12.63
CA ARG A 18 4.20 0.62 -13.80
C ARG A 18 3.86 2.08 -13.44
N THR A 19 2.76 2.27 -12.71
CA THR A 19 2.32 3.61 -12.30
C THR A 19 3.35 4.27 -11.40
N LEU A 20 3.96 3.51 -10.48
CA LEU A 20 5.05 4.01 -9.64
C LEU A 20 6.22 4.51 -10.48
N ARG A 21 6.61 3.76 -11.50
CA ARG A 21 7.69 4.16 -12.41
C ARG A 21 7.33 5.43 -13.17
N GLN A 22 6.10 5.50 -13.68
CA GLN A 22 5.61 6.68 -14.41
C GLN A 22 5.55 7.91 -13.51
N ALA A 23 5.30 7.71 -12.22
CA ALA A 23 5.27 8.80 -11.24
C ALA A 23 6.68 9.27 -10.82
N GLY A 24 7.72 8.61 -11.29
CA GLY A 24 9.09 8.99 -10.97
C GLY A 24 9.71 8.21 -9.81
N PHE A 25 9.05 7.16 -9.32
CA PHE A 25 9.52 6.37 -8.18
C PHE A 25 10.26 5.09 -8.62
N GLY A 26 10.65 4.99 -9.90
CA GLY A 26 11.32 3.80 -10.45
C GLY A 26 12.71 3.53 -9.91
N GLY A 27 13.33 4.52 -9.25
CA GLY A 27 14.64 4.35 -8.63
C GLY A 27 14.61 3.62 -7.28
N HIS A 28 13.42 3.32 -6.76
CA HIS A 28 13.26 2.63 -5.49
C HIS A 28 13.05 1.14 -5.72
N GLU A 29 13.39 0.34 -4.71
CA GLU A 29 13.17 -1.10 -4.76
C GLU A 29 11.68 -1.39 -4.49
N VAL A 30 11.03 -2.10 -5.39
CA VAL A 30 9.62 -2.47 -5.25
C VAL A 30 9.54 -3.98 -5.05
N LEU A 31 8.92 -4.39 -3.93
CA LEU A 31 8.68 -5.78 -3.59
C LEU A 31 7.18 -6.06 -3.75
N GLU A 32 6.83 -7.27 -4.15
CA GLU A 32 5.44 -7.64 -4.42
C GLU A 32 5.07 -8.90 -3.65
N VAL A 33 3.92 -8.88 -3.01
CA VAL A 33 3.32 -10.05 -2.37
C VAL A 33 1.83 -10.12 -2.71
N ALA A 34 1.26 -11.32 -2.61
CA ALA A 34 -0.11 -11.56 -3.01
C ALA A 34 -1.13 -11.42 -1.88
N GLY A 35 -0.69 -11.31 -0.63
CA GLY A 35 -1.61 -11.24 0.49
C GLY A 35 -1.01 -10.70 1.77
N GLY A 36 -1.90 -10.48 2.75
CA GLY A 36 -1.51 -9.84 4.01
C GLY A 36 -0.55 -10.68 4.86
N ARG A 37 -0.68 -11.99 4.83
CA ARG A 37 0.20 -12.87 5.62
C ARG A 37 1.63 -12.83 5.08
N GLU A 38 1.79 -12.87 3.78
CA GLU A 38 3.10 -12.73 3.14
C GLU A 38 3.70 -11.36 3.43
N ALA A 39 2.85 -10.32 3.44
CA ALA A 39 3.27 -8.97 3.78
C ALA A 39 3.79 -8.89 5.21
N LEU A 40 3.09 -9.48 6.18
CA LEU A 40 3.52 -9.50 7.58
C LEU A 40 4.87 -10.20 7.74
N ALA A 41 5.05 -11.34 7.07
CA ALA A 41 6.31 -12.07 7.13
C ALA A 41 7.45 -11.23 6.58
N LEU A 42 7.23 -10.55 5.47
CA LEU A 42 8.25 -9.73 4.81
C LEU A 42 8.61 -8.50 5.64
N VAL A 43 7.62 -7.81 6.19
CA VAL A 43 7.84 -6.63 7.04
C VAL A 43 8.60 -7.00 8.31
N THR A 44 8.38 -8.20 8.84
CA THR A 44 9.11 -8.70 10.01
C THR A 44 10.57 -9.01 9.66
N ALA A 45 10.82 -9.55 8.47
CA ALA A 45 12.15 -10.00 8.05
C ALA A 45 13.00 -8.88 7.44
N GLU A 46 12.38 -7.89 6.82
CA GLU A 46 13.08 -6.84 6.09
C GLU A 46 12.52 -5.47 6.42
N GLN A 47 13.34 -4.44 6.26
CA GLN A 47 12.89 -3.07 6.45
C GLN A 47 12.11 -2.62 5.23
N ILE A 48 10.84 -2.24 5.45
CA ILE A 48 9.97 -1.69 4.43
C ILE A 48 9.68 -0.24 4.80
N ASP A 49 9.76 0.65 3.81
CA ASP A 49 9.61 2.10 4.02
C ASP A 49 8.22 2.61 3.67
N LEU A 50 7.49 1.89 2.82
CA LEU A 50 6.13 2.25 2.40
C LEU A 50 5.39 0.98 1.99
N ILE A 51 4.15 0.84 2.42
CA ILE A 51 3.27 -0.26 2.03
C ILE A 51 2.11 0.29 1.21
N LEU A 52 1.89 -0.30 0.03
CA LEU A 52 0.71 -0.04 -0.80
C LEU A 52 -0.10 -1.32 -0.83
N SER A 53 -1.32 -1.30 -0.29
CA SER A 53 -2.13 -2.51 -0.13
C SER A 53 -3.55 -2.31 -0.63
N ASP A 54 -4.10 -3.34 -1.28
CA ASP A 54 -5.52 -3.39 -1.55
C ASP A 54 -6.29 -3.53 -0.23
N TRP A 55 -7.54 -3.12 -0.25
CA TRP A 55 -8.47 -3.27 0.87
C TRP A 55 -8.99 -4.70 0.96
N ASN A 56 -9.45 -5.23 -0.18
CA ASN A 56 -10.05 -6.56 -0.25
C ASN A 56 -9.04 -7.59 -0.74
N MET A 57 -8.67 -8.52 0.14
CA MET A 57 -7.79 -9.64 -0.18
C MET A 57 -8.29 -10.89 0.52
N PRO A 58 -8.16 -12.08 -0.10
CA PRO A 58 -8.56 -13.33 0.55
C PRO A 58 -7.80 -13.55 1.86
N GLY A 59 -8.50 -14.02 2.87
CA GLY A 59 -7.90 -14.31 4.18
C GLY A 59 -7.77 -13.06 5.02
N MET A 60 -6.62 -12.41 4.96
CA MET A 60 -6.36 -11.16 5.69
C MET A 60 -6.66 -9.98 4.79
N THR A 61 -7.59 -9.10 5.19
CA THR A 61 -7.90 -7.88 4.45
C THR A 61 -6.80 -6.83 4.65
N GLY A 62 -6.80 -5.78 3.81
CA GLY A 62 -5.83 -4.69 3.96
C GLY A 62 -5.96 -3.97 5.29
N ILE A 63 -7.19 -3.78 5.80
CA ILE A 63 -7.39 -3.13 7.10
C ILE A 63 -6.90 -4.03 8.24
N ASP A 64 -7.07 -5.35 8.13
CA ASP A 64 -6.54 -6.30 9.11
C ASP A 64 -5.02 -6.25 9.15
N LEU A 65 -4.39 -6.14 8.00
CA LEU A 65 -2.94 -6.01 7.88
C LEU A 65 -2.47 -4.74 8.59
N LEU A 66 -3.10 -3.62 8.31
CA LEU A 66 -2.76 -2.34 8.92
C LEU A 66 -2.94 -2.39 10.45
N ASP A 67 -4.08 -2.88 10.92
CA ASP A 67 -4.36 -2.99 12.35
C ASP A 67 -3.33 -3.88 13.04
N THR A 68 -2.95 -4.98 12.42
CA THR A 68 -1.94 -5.89 12.97
C THR A 68 -0.58 -5.21 13.09
N LEU A 69 -0.17 -4.47 12.05
CA LEU A 69 1.10 -3.73 12.07
C LEU A 69 1.10 -2.68 13.18
N ARG A 70 0.03 -1.91 13.29
CA ARG A 70 -0.06 -0.86 14.31
C ARG A 70 -0.08 -1.44 15.72
N SER A 71 -0.76 -2.58 15.93
CA SER A 71 -0.78 -3.24 17.24
C SER A 71 0.58 -3.80 17.64
N ARG A 72 1.46 -4.07 16.68
CA ARG A 72 2.84 -4.50 16.93
C ARG A 72 3.81 -3.34 17.15
N GLY A 73 3.31 -2.11 17.10
CA GLY A 73 4.14 -0.92 17.20
C GLY A 73 4.85 -0.55 15.91
N ASP A 74 4.49 -1.17 14.79
CA ASP A 74 5.07 -0.86 13.49
C ASP A 74 4.32 0.34 12.90
N ALA A 75 5.04 1.42 12.65
CA ALA A 75 4.48 2.68 12.14
C ALA A 75 4.82 2.92 10.66
N THR A 76 5.21 1.87 9.93
CA THR A 76 5.52 1.99 8.49
C THR A 76 4.38 2.71 7.77
N PRO A 77 4.67 3.75 6.96
CA PRO A 77 3.66 4.41 6.16
C PRO A 77 2.88 3.42 5.30
N PHE A 78 1.56 3.52 5.34
CA PHE A 78 0.64 2.56 4.73
C PHE A 78 -0.41 3.30 3.94
N CYS A 79 -0.54 2.97 2.65
CA CYS A 79 -1.53 3.57 1.76
C CYS A 79 -2.36 2.49 1.12
N PHE A 80 -3.68 2.67 1.08
CA PHE A 80 -4.56 1.74 0.37
C PHE A 80 -4.64 2.11 -1.11
N VAL A 81 -4.67 1.07 -1.96
CA VAL A 81 -4.91 1.19 -3.40
C VAL A 81 -6.06 0.24 -3.71
N THR A 82 -7.27 0.76 -3.85
CA THR A 82 -8.46 -0.09 -3.86
C THR A 82 -9.60 0.49 -4.70
N SER A 83 -10.50 -0.38 -5.17
CA SER A 83 -11.75 0.04 -5.78
C SER A 83 -12.80 0.47 -4.75
N GLU A 84 -12.56 0.21 -3.46
CA GLU A 84 -13.45 0.58 -2.35
C GLU A 84 -13.17 2.01 -1.91
N GLY A 85 -13.64 3.00 -2.69
CA GLY A 85 -13.35 4.41 -2.45
C GLY A 85 -14.45 5.18 -1.73
N SER A 86 -15.36 4.52 -1.00
CA SER A 86 -16.44 5.20 -0.28
C SER A 86 -15.92 6.05 0.87
N ASP A 87 -16.71 7.02 1.32
CA ASP A 87 -16.35 7.86 2.46
C ASP A 87 -16.16 7.04 3.72
N GLU A 88 -16.97 6.00 3.93
CA GLU A 88 -16.85 5.11 5.09
C GLU A 88 -15.50 4.39 5.09
N VAL A 89 -15.08 3.88 3.93
CA VAL A 89 -13.80 3.19 3.80
C VAL A 89 -12.65 4.17 4.04
N ARG A 90 -12.74 5.38 3.50
CA ARG A 90 -11.72 6.42 3.71
C ARG A 90 -11.61 6.80 5.18
N GLU A 91 -12.73 6.91 5.88
CA GLU A 91 -12.74 7.19 7.32
C GLU A 91 -12.12 6.06 8.12
N GLN A 92 -12.42 4.81 7.78
CA GLN A 92 -11.83 3.64 8.44
C GLN A 92 -10.32 3.59 8.22
N ALA A 93 -9.86 3.87 7.01
CA ALA A 93 -8.44 3.91 6.68
C ALA A 93 -7.72 4.98 7.51
N ASP A 94 -8.29 6.16 7.56
CA ASP A 94 -7.73 7.30 8.31
C ASP A 94 -7.68 6.99 9.81
N ALA A 95 -8.76 6.46 10.36
CA ALA A 95 -8.84 6.10 11.78
C ALA A 95 -7.83 5.00 12.15
N ALA A 96 -7.51 4.11 11.23
CA ALA A 96 -6.52 3.06 11.45
C ALA A 96 -5.07 3.54 11.28
N GLY A 97 -4.87 4.78 10.89
CA GLY A 97 -3.53 5.36 10.74
C GLY A 97 -2.93 5.22 9.36
N ALA A 98 -3.76 5.04 8.32
CA ALA A 98 -3.26 5.02 6.95
C ALA A 98 -2.81 6.41 6.51
N LEU A 99 -1.81 6.46 5.65
CA LEU A 99 -1.34 7.67 5.01
C LEU A 99 -2.41 8.27 4.10
N GLY A 100 -3.14 7.40 3.38
CA GLY A 100 -4.19 7.80 2.48
C GLY A 100 -4.80 6.61 1.76
N LEU A 101 -5.67 6.91 0.80
CA LEU A 101 -6.31 5.90 -0.03
C LEU A 101 -6.35 6.39 -1.48
N ILE A 102 -5.87 5.53 -2.38
CA ILE A 102 -5.89 5.77 -3.82
C ILE A 102 -6.98 4.90 -4.41
N ALA A 103 -7.98 5.51 -5.03
CA ALA A 103 -9.10 4.77 -5.62
C ALA A 103 -8.75 4.28 -7.02
N LYS A 104 -9.16 3.04 -7.34
CA LYS A 104 -9.06 2.49 -8.69
C LYS A 104 -10.31 2.87 -9.49
N PRO A 105 -10.20 3.21 -10.75
CA PRO A 105 -8.97 3.40 -11.52
C PRO A 105 -8.22 4.65 -11.07
N PHE A 106 -6.90 4.56 -11.06
CA PHE A 106 -6.07 5.64 -10.55
C PHE A 106 -5.22 6.26 -11.67
N THR A 107 -4.66 7.44 -11.36
CA THR A 107 -3.76 8.17 -12.25
C THR A 107 -2.39 8.29 -11.59
N VAL A 108 -1.40 8.69 -12.39
CA VAL A 108 -0.06 9.00 -11.88
C VAL A 108 -0.15 10.11 -10.83
N GLU A 109 -0.98 11.12 -11.07
CA GLU A 109 -1.18 12.25 -10.16
C GLU A 109 -1.71 11.82 -8.79
N ALA A 110 -2.61 10.83 -8.77
CA ALA A 110 -3.13 10.30 -7.51
C ALA A 110 -2.01 9.68 -6.66
N PHE A 111 -1.07 8.98 -7.29
CA PHE A 111 0.10 8.43 -6.60
C PHE A 111 1.00 9.54 -6.09
N LEU A 112 1.27 10.55 -6.93
CA LEU A 112 2.10 11.70 -6.55
C LEU A 112 1.51 12.42 -5.33
N ASP A 113 0.20 12.66 -5.33
CA ASP A 113 -0.46 13.41 -4.24
C ASP A 113 -0.32 12.72 -2.89
N VAL A 114 -0.45 11.39 -2.86
CA VAL A 114 -0.44 10.64 -1.60
C VAL A 114 0.97 10.24 -1.20
N ILE A 115 1.80 9.83 -2.14
CA ILE A 115 3.10 9.20 -1.87
C ILE A 115 4.25 10.19 -1.81
N SER A 116 4.22 11.26 -2.61
CA SER A 116 5.33 12.22 -2.67
C SER A 116 5.79 12.75 -1.31
N PRO A 117 4.89 13.06 -0.36
CA PRO A 117 5.34 13.55 0.95
C PRO A 117 6.18 12.54 1.73
N VAL A 118 6.06 11.25 1.43
CA VAL A 118 6.75 10.17 2.14
C VAL A 118 7.99 9.72 1.38
N VAL A 119 7.90 9.67 0.04
CA VAL A 119 9.00 9.24 -0.82
C VAL A 119 9.84 10.44 -1.16
N THR A 120 10.94 10.60 -0.46
CA THR A 120 11.95 11.59 -0.82
C THR A 120 12.87 10.96 -1.88
N SER A 121 13.01 11.64 -2.97
CA SER A 121 13.87 11.20 -4.06
C SER A 121 15.35 11.22 -3.65
#